data_83ae0d8f694f0f8a19a2438da502bdc9
#
_entry.id   83ae0d8f694f0f8a19a2438da502bdc9
#
_cell.length_a   1.000
_cell.length_b   1.000
_cell.length_c   1.000
_cell.angle_alpha   90.00
_cell.angle_beta   90.00
_cell.angle_gamma   90.00
#
_symmetry.space_group_name_H-M   'P 1'
#
loop_
_entity.id
_entity.type
_entity.pdbx_description
1 polymer ?
#
loop_
_entity_poly.entity_id
_entity_poly.type
_entity_poly.pdbx_seq_one_letter_code
_entity_poly.pdbx_strand_id
1 'polypeptide(L)'
;MPSIKSHDKIDTTSMTQNPLSRIARRTRGQSHGPITRLMSPSDFGRLLKPFVFLDLIDNQGKPFSGFGLHPHSGIATLTYIAEGSVRYEDTNGATGLLPAGGLEWMQAGGGVWHGGGAGEPGRTRGFQLWIALPPELELGSSESVYLAPGVIPTDGPARVLVGSCGTATSAIKAPSPMNYLAVRLKAGERWSYHPPAGHTVLWIAIGLGSVLVPDELHQGELVAFRPSSAAIEFAAQSDAEFVLGSAVPHEYDLALGSHSVHTSTEALREAEARISAIQTRLMQQGRL
;
A
#
# COMPACT_ATOMS: atom_id res chain seq x y z
N MET A 1 -16.28 -45.61 22.85
CA MET A 1 -16.28 -44.38 22.04
C MET A 1 -16.52 -43.20 22.95
N PRO A 2 -15.52 -42.32 23.20
CA PRO A 2 -15.73 -41.06 23.91
C PRO A 2 -15.85 -39.91 22.89
N SER A 3 -16.90 -39.11 23.11
CA SER A 3 -17.27 -37.91 22.35
C SER A 3 -16.30 -36.78 22.62
N ILE A 4 -15.70 -36.23 21.57
CA ILE A 4 -14.86 -35.04 21.61
C ILE A 4 -15.77 -33.82 21.47
N LYS A 5 -15.92 -33.03 22.53
CA LYS A 5 -16.51 -31.69 22.47
C LYS A 5 -15.41 -30.68 22.23
N SER A 6 -15.34 -30.13 21.03
CA SER A 6 -14.57 -28.95 20.74
C SER A 6 -15.33 -27.71 21.22
N HIS A 7 -14.77 -26.98 22.14
CA HIS A 7 -15.21 -25.64 22.49
C HIS A 7 -14.10 -24.68 22.04
N ASP A 8 -14.20 -24.19 20.81
CA ASP A 8 -13.47 -23.00 20.40
C ASP A 8 -14.16 -21.79 21.03
N LYS A 9 -13.57 -21.28 22.09
CA LYS A 9 -13.92 -19.97 22.63
C LYS A 9 -13.30 -18.91 21.70
N ILE A 10 -14.15 -18.25 20.93
CA ILE A 10 -13.82 -16.98 20.29
C ILE A 10 -13.69 -15.96 21.42
N ASP A 11 -12.46 -15.55 21.70
CA ASP A 11 -12.13 -14.49 22.66
C ASP A 11 -12.53 -13.15 22.06
N THR A 12 -13.78 -12.75 22.26
CA THR A 12 -14.29 -11.42 21.98
C THR A 12 -13.86 -10.48 23.10
N THR A 13 -12.60 -10.08 23.11
CA THR A 13 -12.16 -8.96 23.96
C THR A 13 -12.84 -7.71 23.45
N SER A 14 -13.95 -7.36 24.08
CA SER A 14 -14.67 -6.09 23.92
C SER A 14 -13.73 -4.94 24.32
N MET A 15 -13.01 -4.39 23.35
CA MET A 15 -12.35 -3.09 23.54
C MET A 15 -13.46 -2.05 23.67
N THR A 16 -13.60 -1.47 24.84
CA THR A 16 -14.43 -0.28 25.09
C THR A 16 -13.95 0.83 24.17
N GLN A 17 -14.64 1.03 23.04
CA GLN A 17 -14.35 2.11 22.12
C GLN A 17 -14.60 3.44 22.83
N ASN A 18 -13.56 4.27 22.94
CA ASN A 18 -13.72 5.66 23.33
C ASN A 18 -14.68 6.33 22.32
N PRO A 19 -15.86 6.86 22.74
CA PRO A 19 -16.83 7.45 21.81
C PRO A 19 -16.29 8.68 21.06
N LEU A 20 -15.16 9.23 21.49
CA LEU A 20 -14.45 10.34 20.83
C LEU A 20 -13.38 9.85 19.83
N SER A 21 -13.07 8.56 19.78
CA SER A 21 -12.07 8.03 18.85
C SER A 21 -12.59 8.09 17.40
N ARG A 22 -11.83 8.76 16.54
CA ARG A 22 -12.07 8.78 15.08
C ARG A 22 -11.65 7.48 14.39
N ILE A 23 -10.97 6.58 15.10
CA ILE A 23 -10.55 5.28 14.57
C ILE A 23 -11.77 4.37 14.40
N ALA A 24 -12.01 3.91 13.18
CA ALA A 24 -13.07 2.96 12.85
C ALA A 24 -12.59 1.52 13.04
N ARG A 25 -11.38 1.22 12.61
CA ARG A 25 -10.75 -0.11 12.69
C ARG A 25 -9.24 0.02 12.89
N ARG A 26 -8.65 -1.01 13.53
CA ARG A 26 -7.22 -1.12 13.79
C ARG A 26 -6.76 -2.56 13.56
N THR A 27 -5.56 -2.74 13.01
CA THR A 27 -4.95 -4.07 12.81
C THR A 27 -3.43 -4.00 12.94
N ARG A 28 -2.82 -5.13 13.29
CA ARG A 28 -1.38 -5.39 13.17
C ARG A 28 -1.06 -6.28 11.97
N GLY A 29 -2.10 -6.68 11.23
CA GLY A 29 -1.95 -7.54 10.07
C GLY A 29 -1.46 -8.95 10.40
N GLN A 30 -0.89 -9.60 9.39
CA GLN A 30 -0.32 -10.94 9.48
C GLN A 30 1.09 -10.94 8.90
N SER A 31 2.07 -11.41 9.67
CA SER A 31 3.47 -11.43 9.26
C SER A 31 3.86 -12.78 8.65
N HIS A 32 4.56 -12.72 7.51
CA HIS A 32 5.14 -13.84 6.79
C HIS A 32 6.59 -13.50 6.43
N GLY A 33 7.54 -13.92 7.25
CA GLY A 33 8.94 -13.55 7.08
C GLY A 33 9.13 -12.03 7.19
N PRO A 34 9.73 -11.37 6.16
CA PRO A 34 9.97 -9.93 6.17
C PRO A 34 8.73 -9.09 5.81
N ILE A 35 7.60 -9.72 5.50
CA ILE A 35 6.38 -9.04 5.03
C ILE A 35 5.33 -9.11 6.13
N THR A 36 4.71 -7.97 6.42
CA THR A 36 3.49 -7.90 7.24
C THR A 36 2.35 -7.39 6.37
N ARG A 37 1.37 -8.25 6.06
CA ARG A 37 0.15 -7.92 5.34
C ARG A 37 -0.77 -7.12 6.26
N LEU A 38 -0.85 -5.79 6.05
CA LEU A 38 -1.67 -4.88 6.85
C LEU A 38 -3.09 -4.71 6.28
N MET A 39 -3.25 -4.88 4.97
CA MET A 39 -4.52 -4.73 4.26
C MET A 39 -4.60 -5.73 3.11
N SER A 40 -5.73 -6.42 2.97
CA SER A 40 -6.05 -7.28 1.83
C SER A 40 -7.30 -6.79 1.11
N PRO A 41 -7.49 -7.12 -0.19
CA PRO A 41 -8.69 -6.73 -0.93
C PRO A 41 -10.00 -7.29 -0.35
N SER A 42 -9.92 -8.39 0.41
CA SER A 42 -11.09 -9.04 1.04
C SER A 42 -11.46 -8.48 2.41
N ASP A 43 -10.58 -7.70 3.05
CA ASP A 43 -10.78 -7.13 4.38
C ASP A 43 -10.79 -5.59 4.38
N PHE A 44 -9.73 -4.93 4.86
CA PHE A 44 -9.62 -3.47 4.87
C PHE A 44 -9.70 -2.85 3.48
N GLY A 45 -9.27 -3.54 2.43
CA GLY A 45 -9.36 -3.06 1.06
C GLY A 45 -10.79 -2.80 0.59
N ARG A 46 -11.78 -3.58 1.05
CA ARG A 46 -13.20 -3.28 0.77
C ARG A 46 -13.69 -2.01 1.44
N LEU A 47 -13.16 -1.72 2.63
CA LEU A 47 -13.52 -0.53 3.41
C LEU A 47 -12.83 0.73 2.88
N LEU A 48 -11.60 0.59 2.39
CA LEU A 48 -10.68 1.69 2.09
C LEU A 48 -10.49 1.93 0.58
N LYS A 49 -11.36 1.36 -0.28
CA LYS A 49 -11.30 1.61 -1.73
C LYS A 49 -11.11 3.11 -2.03
N PRO A 50 -10.20 3.50 -2.91
CA PRO A 50 -9.46 2.69 -3.89
C PRO A 50 -8.22 1.96 -3.36
N PHE A 51 -7.79 2.15 -2.12
CA PHE A 51 -6.66 1.44 -1.52
C PHE A 51 -7.10 0.04 -1.12
N VAL A 52 -6.56 -1.00 -1.79
CA VAL A 52 -7.08 -2.36 -1.64
C VAL A 52 -6.11 -3.34 -1.00
N PHE A 53 -4.83 -2.98 -0.86
CA PHE A 53 -3.81 -3.85 -0.33
C PHE A 53 -2.65 -3.03 0.22
N LEU A 54 -2.07 -3.45 1.34
CA LEU A 54 -0.86 -2.84 1.90
C LEU A 54 0.00 -3.89 2.60
N ASP A 55 1.25 -4.00 2.16
CA ASP A 55 2.30 -4.72 2.86
C ASP A 55 3.31 -3.74 3.45
N LEU A 56 3.70 -3.97 4.70
CA LEU A 56 4.91 -3.43 5.31
C LEU A 56 6.04 -4.46 5.08
N ILE A 57 7.09 -4.04 4.42
CA ILE A 57 8.32 -4.79 4.18
C ILE A 57 9.32 -4.37 5.25
N ASP A 58 9.85 -5.32 6.02
CA ASP A 58 10.95 -5.07 6.97
C ASP A 58 11.74 -6.37 7.18
N ASN A 59 12.87 -6.49 6.52
CA ASN A 59 13.73 -7.67 6.66
C ASN A 59 14.58 -7.67 7.93
N GLN A 60 14.56 -6.59 8.71
CA GLN A 60 15.32 -6.44 9.95
C GLN A 60 16.82 -6.73 9.80
N GLY A 61 17.37 -6.41 8.61
CA GLY A 61 18.77 -6.70 8.27
C GLY A 61 19.09 -8.16 7.92
N LYS A 62 18.08 -9.05 7.90
CA LYS A 62 18.26 -10.46 7.49
C LYS A 62 18.30 -10.54 5.96
N PRO A 63 18.93 -11.59 5.39
CA PRO A 63 18.89 -11.82 3.95
C PRO A 63 17.45 -11.84 3.42
N PHE A 64 17.24 -11.12 2.33
CA PHE A 64 15.95 -11.04 1.66
C PHE A 64 16.17 -11.21 0.15
N SER A 65 15.60 -12.25 -0.45
CA SER A 65 15.76 -12.57 -1.87
C SER A 65 14.98 -11.63 -2.80
N GLY A 66 14.09 -10.81 -2.25
CA GLY A 66 13.15 -10.02 -3.03
C GLY A 66 11.92 -10.82 -3.43
N PHE A 67 11.22 -10.32 -4.46
CA PHE A 67 10.01 -10.91 -5.03
C PHE A 67 10.31 -11.42 -6.44
N GLY A 68 10.10 -12.69 -6.72
CA GLY A 68 10.18 -13.21 -8.08
C GLY A 68 9.20 -12.53 -9.03
N LEU A 69 9.36 -12.74 -10.33
CA LEU A 69 8.41 -12.23 -11.32
C LEU A 69 7.00 -12.77 -11.04
N HIS A 70 6.04 -11.86 -10.94
CA HIS A 70 4.63 -12.15 -10.67
C HIS A 70 3.72 -11.16 -11.43
N PRO A 71 2.48 -11.57 -11.74
CA PRO A 71 1.58 -10.75 -12.54
C PRO A 71 0.73 -9.79 -11.70
N HIS A 72 0.24 -8.74 -12.35
CA HIS A 72 -0.85 -7.90 -11.85
C HIS A 72 -1.76 -7.46 -13.00
N SER A 73 -3.05 -7.22 -12.68
CA SER A 73 -4.01 -6.52 -13.55
C SER A 73 -5.10 -5.83 -12.75
N GLY A 74 -5.73 -4.82 -13.34
CA GLY A 74 -6.83 -4.05 -12.74
C GLY A 74 -6.44 -3.15 -11.58
N ILE A 75 -5.15 -3.07 -11.27
CA ILE A 75 -4.60 -2.25 -10.17
C ILE A 75 -3.43 -1.40 -10.64
N ALA A 76 -3.13 -0.38 -9.87
CA ALA A 76 -1.80 0.20 -9.83
C ALA A 76 -1.09 -0.28 -8.56
N THR A 77 0.18 -0.69 -8.69
CA THR A 77 1.05 -0.98 -7.54
C THR A 77 1.97 0.19 -7.28
N LEU A 78 2.31 0.39 -6.01
CA LEU A 78 3.19 1.45 -5.59
C LEU A 78 4.13 0.94 -4.51
N THR A 79 5.43 0.91 -4.81
CA THR A 79 6.48 0.55 -3.86
C THR A 79 7.20 1.81 -3.39
N TYR A 80 7.16 2.09 -2.10
CA TYR A 80 7.96 3.13 -1.46
C TYR A 80 9.01 2.50 -0.56
N ILE A 81 10.28 2.79 -0.80
CA ILE A 81 11.39 2.33 0.03
C ILE A 81 11.76 3.40 1.05
N ALA A 82 11.60 3.09 2.32
CA ALA A 82 11.91 3.98 3.42
C ALA A 82 13.38 3.87 3.88
N GLU A 83 13.95 2.65 3.80
CA GLU A 83 15.32 2.31 4.18
C GLU A 83 15.85 1.19 3.29
N GLY A 84 17.14 1.23 2.95
CA GLY A 84 17.77 0.25 2.07
C GLY A 84 17.43 0.43 0.60
N SER A 85 17.33 -0.66 -0.14
CA SER A 85 17.01 -0.64 -1.58
C SER A 85 16.45 -1.98 -2.05
N VAL A 86 15.79 -1.98 -3.22
CA VAL A 86 15.36 -3.18 -3.94
C VAL A 86 15.70 -3.06 -5.43
N ARG A 87 16.05 -4.17 -6.07
CA ARG A 87 16.12 -4.23 -7.54
C ARG A 87 14.72 -4.40 -8.09
N TYR A 88 14.48 -3.83 -9.26
CA TYR A 88 13.21 -4.00 -9.95
C TYR A 88 13.41 -4.40 -11.41
N GLU A 89 12.45 -5.15 -11.94
CA GLU A 89 12.27 -5.41 -13.36
C GLU A 89 10.78 -5.56 -13.69
N ASP A 90 10.38 -5.22 -14.90
CA ASP A 90 9.03 -5.43 -15.41
C ASP A 90 8.99 -5.84 -16.87
N THR A 91 7.82 -6.25 -17.35
CA THR A 91 7.61 -6.61 -18.76
C THR A 91 7.39 -5.41 -19.66
N ASN A 92 7.38 -4.19 -19.14
CA ASN A 92 7.46 -2.95 -19.93
C ASN A 92 8.91 -2.60 -20.31
N GLY A 93 9.89 -3.37 -19.80
CA GLY A 93 11.31 -3.24 -20.11
C GLY A 93 12.11 -2.40 -19.13
N ALA A 94 11.51 -1.95 -18.02
CA ALA A 94 12.23 -1.23 -16.98
C ALA A 94 13.00 -2.18 -16.07
N THR A 95 14.24 -1.81 -15.74
CA THR A 95 15.10 -2.51 -14.76
C THR A 95 15.95 -1.51 -14.01
N GLY A 96 16.25 -1.77 -12.74
CA GLY A 96 17.12 -0.89 -11.97
C GLY A 96 17.18 -1.19 -10.49
N LEU A 97 17.63 -0.18 -9.72
CA LEU A 97 17.68 -0.17 -8.27
C LEU A 97 16.83 0.97 -7.75
N LEU A 98 15.88 0.66 -6.88
CA LEU A 98 15.05 1.63 -6.16
C LEU A 98 15.67 1.86 -4.78
N PRO A 99 16.29 3.02 -4.53
CA PRO A 99 16.95 3.31 -3.25
C PRO A 99 15.97 3.85 -2.21
N ALA A 100 16.42 3.98 -0.97
CA ALA A 100 15.68 4.64 0.10
C ALA A 100 15.18 6.04 -0.32
N GLY A 101 13.91 6.31 -0.05
CA GLY A 101 13.19 7.51 -0.49
C GLY A 101 12.68 7.44 -1.93
N GLY A 102 13.01 6.41 -2.69
CA GLY A 102 12.53 6.19 -4.06
C GLY A 102 11.12 5.62 -4.11
N LEU A 103 10.49 5.77 -5.26
CA LEU A 103 9.12 5.36 -5.53
C LEU A 103 9.04 4.62 -6.86
N GLU A 104 8.42 3.43 -6.87
CA GLU A 104 7.89 2.77 -8.05
C GLU A 104 6.38 3.03 -8.12
N TRP A 105 5.92 3.42 -9.27
CA TRP A 105 4.53 3.39 -9.67
C TRP A 105 4.38 2.50 -10.89
N MET A 106 3.51 1.49 -10.82
CA MET A 106 3.21 0.62 -11.93
C MET A 106 1.70 0.45 -12.07
N GLN A 107 1.11 1.10 -13.06
CA GLN A 107 -0.27 0.86 -13.46
C GLN A 107 -0.30 -0.42 -14.30
N ALA A 108 -0.90 -1.48 -13.78
CA ALA A 108 -0.92 -2.77 -14.46
C ALA A 108 -1.89 -2.82 -15.65
N GLY A 109 -2.98 -2.04 -15.59
CA GLY A 109 -4.01 -2.07 -16.61
C GLY A 109 -4.52 -3.49 -16.85
N GLY A 110 -4.57 -3.93 -18.11
CA GLY A 110 -5.02 -5.26 -18.47
C GLY A 110 -4.00 -6.39 -18.26
N GLY A 111 -2.79 -6.08 -17.76
CA GLY A 111 -1.81 -7.10 -17.40
C GLY A 111 -0.36 -6.68 -17.56
N VAL A 112 0.45 -6.96 -16.55
CA VAL A 112 1.90 -6.77 -16.53
C VAL A 112 2.50 -7.82 -15.60
N TRP A 113 3.76 -8.19 -15.83
CA TRP A 113 4.58 -8.97 -14.91
C TRP A 113 5.71 -8.09 -14.41
N HIS A 114 5.92 -8.11 -13.11
CA HIS A 114 7.05 -7.43 -12.50
C HIS A 114 7.64 -8.25 -11.35
N GLY A 115 8.83 -7.86 -10.92
CA GLY A 115 9.51 -8.48 -9.81
C GLY A 115 10.59 -7.57 -9.26
N GLY A 116 11.17 -8.00 -8.15
CA GLY A 116 12.24 -7.28 -7.52
C GLY A 116 13.17 -8.22 -6.77
N GLY A 117 14.46 -8.05 -6.99
CA GLY A 117 15.51 -8.76 -6.27
C GLY A 117 15.95 -8.03 -5.00
N ALA A 118 16.85 -8.68 -4.25
CA ALA A 118 17.56 -8.01 -3.18
C ALA A 118 18.29 -6.77 -3.73
N GLY A 119 18.21 -5.69 -2.99
CA GLY A 119 19.04 -4.51 -3.22
C GLY A 119 20.43 -4.66 -2.63
N GLU A 120 20.98 -3.55 -2.12
CA GLU A 120 22.25 -3.57 -1.39
C GLU A 120 22.09 -4.33 -0.05
N PRO A 121 23.18 -4.96 0.45
CA PRO A 121 23.14 -5.64 1.76
C PRO A 121 22.73 -4.69 2.89
N GLY A 122 21.91 -5.17 3.81
CA GLY A 122 21.44 -4.42 4.96
C GLY A 122 19.95 -4.53 5.21
N ARG A 123 19.44 -3.61 6.02
CA ARG A 123 18.00 -3.53 6.28
C ARG A 123 17.29 -2.90 5.09
N THR A 124 16.22 -3.54 4.65
CA THR A 124 15.26 -2.98 3.70
C THR A 124 13.92 -2.83 4.39
N ARG A 125 13.38 -1.60 4.40
CA ARG A 125 12.06 -1.29 4.95
C ARG A 125 11.31 -0.39 3.97
N GLY A 126 10.02 -0.69 3.79
CA GLY A 126 9.18 0.03 2.84
C GLY A 126 7.74 -0.44 2.86
N PHE A 127 6.97 0.04 1.91
CA PHE A 127 5.56 -0.31 1.75
C PHE A 127 5.25 -0.65 0.31
N GLN A 128 4.42 -1.68 0.12
CA GLN A 128 3.80 -2.03 -1.16
C GLN A 128 2.31 -1.78 -1.05
N LEU A 129 1.80 -0.85 -1.83
CA LEU A 129 0.38 -0.48 -1.89
C LEU A 129 -0.23 -0.93 -3.22
N TRP A 130 -1.48 -1.42 -3.21
CA TRP A 130 -2.28 -1.56 -4.42
C TRP A 130 -3.46 -0.61 -4.40
N ILE A 131 -3.72 -0.02 -5.56
CA ILE A 131 -4.82 0.91 -5.81
C ILE A 131 -5.70 0.27 -6.89
N ALA A 132 -6.98 0.07 -6.61
CA ALA A 132 -7.94 -0.41 -7.60
C ALA A 132 -8.13 0.65 -8.70
N LEU A 133 -8.05 0.24 -9.95
CA LEU A 133 -8.29 1.10 -11.09
C LEU A 133 -9.79 1.21 -11.39
N PRO A 134 -10.27 2.36 -11.89
CA PRO A 134 -11.63 2.48 -12.39
C PRO A 134 -11.78 1.75 -13.73
N PRO A 135 -13.04 1.47 -14.19
CA PRO A 135 -13.32 0.65 -15.38
C PRO A 135 -12.59 1.10 -16.65
N GLU A 136 -12.42 2.40 -16.83
CA GLU A 136 -11.77 2.99 -18.01
C GLU A 136 -10.24 2.74 -18.06
N LEU A 137 -9.62 2.34 -16.94
CA LEU A 137 -8.18 2.10 -16.83
C LEU A 137 -7.83 0.64 -16.57
N GLU A 138 -8.75 -0.15 -15.99
CA GLU A 138 -8.46 -1.50 -15.48
C GLU A 138 -8.05 -2.52 -16.55
N LEU A 139 -8.43 -2.30 -17.82
CA LEU A 139 -8.03 -3.11 -18.99
C LEU A 139 -7.11 -2.34 -19.96
N GLY A 140 -6.72 -1.12 -19.60
CA GLY A 140 -5.84 -0.26 -20.39
C GLY A 140 -4.42 -0.78 -20.52
N SER A 141 -3.56 0.03 -21.14
CA SER A 141 -2.13 -0.26 -21.23
C SER A 141 -1.44 -0.20 -19.88
N SER A 142 -0.44 -1.05 -19.67
CA SER A 142 0.43 -0.95 -18.51
C SER A 142 1.43 0.21 -18.66
N GLU A 143 1.75 0.85 -17.54
CA GLU A 143 2.73 1.93 -17.45
C GLU A 143 3.54 1.81 -16.17
N SER A 144 4.85 2.06 -16.25
CA SER A 144 5.75 2.04 -15.10
C SER A 144 6.52 3.35 -15.01
N VAL A 145 6.57 3.94 -13.81
CA VAL A 145 7.32 5.15 -13.50
C VAL A 145 8.16 4.91 -12.24
N TYR A 146 9.46 5.18 -12.33
CA TYR A 146 10.39 5.05 -11.23
C TYR A 146 10.96 6.43 -10.89
N LEU A 147 10.72 6.89 -9.67
CA LEU A 147 11.15 8.20 -9.21
C LEU A 147 12.29 8.08 -8.21
N ALA A 148 13.38 8.77 -8.51
CA ALA A 148 14.49 8.92 -7.54
C ALA A 148 14.09 9.78 -6.34
N PRO A 149 14.70 9.59 -5.16
CA PRO A 149 14.33 10.31 -3.94
C PRO A 149 14.28 11.84 -4.08
N GLY A 150 15.20 12.41 -4.86
CA GLY A 150 15.35 13.87 -5.00
C GLY A 150 14.29 14.56 -5.84
N VAL A 151 13.48 13.79 -6.60
CA VAL A 151 12.41 14.37 -7.45
C VAL A 151 11.02 14.26 -6.82
N ILE A 152 10.91 13.55 -5.69
CA ILE A 152 9.63 13.42 -4.97
C ILE A 152 9.42 14.67 -4.13
N PRO A 153 8.36 15.45 -4.39
CA PRO A 153 8.12 16.72 -3.70
C PRO A 153 7.75 16.50 -2.22
N THR A 154 8.05 17.53 -1.40
CA THR A 154 7.79 17.51 0.04
C THR A 154 7.07 18.77 0.49
N ASP A 155 6.20 18.64 1.51
CA ASP A 155 5.60 19.73 2.24
C ASP A 155 5.76 19.46 3.74
N GLY A 156 6.62 20.22 4.41
CA GLY A 156 7.02 19.94 5.78
C GLY A 156 7.58 18.52 5.93
N PRO A 157 7.05 17.71 6.87
CA PRO A 157 7.50 16.35 7.09
C PRO A 157 6.94 15.32 6.09
N ALA A 158 6.01 15.73 5.22
CA ALA A 158 5.33 14.88 4.27
C ALA A 158 6.02 14.86 2.91
N ARG A 159 6.39 13.67 2.44
CA ARG A 159 6.81 13.38 1.07
C ARG A 159 5.57 12.98 0.28
N VAL A 160 5.29 13.66 -0.83
CA VAL A 160 4.06 13.46 -1.63
C VAL A 160 4.31 12.38 -2.69
N LEU A 161 3.91 11.15 -2.39
CA LEU A 161 4.10 10.01 -3.29
C LEU A 161 3.08 10.03 -4.43
N VAL A 162 1.80 10.29 -4.12
CA VAL A 162 0.71 10.48 -5.10
C VAL A 162 -0.18 11.62 -4.62
N GLY A 163 -0.73 12.42 -5.52
CA GLY A 163 -1.64 13.52 -5.22
C GLY A 163 -0.93 14.79 -4.78
N SER A 164 -1.43 15.49 -3.74
CA SER A 164 -0.89 16.77 -3.28
C SER A 164 -0.99 16.95 -1.77
N CYS A 165 -0.07 17.75 -1.20
CA CYS A 165 -0.10 18.21 0.18
C CYS A 165 0.50 19.61 0.25
N GLY A 166 -0.24 20.58 0.83
CA GLY A 166 0.18 21.97 0.83
C GLY A 166 0.43 22.48 -0.60
N THR A 167 1.64 22.92 -0.86
CA THR A 167 2.07 23.41 -2.20
C THR A 167 2.73 22.32 -3.05
N ALA A 168 2.99 21.14 -2.50
CA ALA A 168 3.68 20.05 -3.16
C ALA A 168 2.68 19.16 -3.93
N THR A 169 3.02 18.79 -5.18
CA THR A 169 2.22 17.90 -6.02
C THR A 169 3.11 16.86 -6.67
N SER A 170 2.73 15.58 -6.56
CA SER A 170 3.42 14.45 -7.18
C SER A 170 3.39 14.51 -8.69
N ALA A 171 4.44 14.02 -9.34
CA ALA A 171 4.48 13.79 -10.77
C ALA A 171 3.63 12.57 -11.20
N ILE A 172 3.25 11.69 -10.27
CA ILE A 172 2.40 10.53 -10.55
C ILE A 172 0.97 10.98 -10.78
N LYS A 173 0.43 10.64 -11.95
CA LYS A 173 -0.96 10.91 -12.29
C LYS A 173 -1.86 9.88 -11.61
N ALA A 174 -2.55 10.29 -10.56
CA ALA A 174 -3.47 9.42 -9.83
C ALA A 174 -4.66 9.01 -10.72
N PRO A 175 -5.13 7.73 -10.63
CA PRO A 175 -6.30 7.25 -11.41
C PRO A 175 -7.63 7.84 -10.92
N SER A 176 -7.68 8.38 -9.70
CA SER A 176 -8.82 9.06 -9.09
C SER A 176 -8.31 10.05 -8.04
N PRO A 177 -9.14 10.98 -7.53
CA PRO A 177 -8.72 11.92 -6.49
C PRO A 177 -8.25 11.21 -5.22
N MET A 178 -6.94 11.24 -4.95
CA MET A 178 -6.32 10.61 -3.80
C MET A 178 -5.00 11.27 -3.43
N ASN A 179 -4.59 11.07 -2.17
CA ASN A 179 -3.25 11.36 -1.69
C ASN A 179 -2.64 10.09 -1.07
N TYR A 180 -1.36 9.88 -1.34
CA TYR A 180 -0.53 8.92 -0.64
C TYR A 180 0.77 9.60 -0.23
N LEU A 181 1.00 9.68 1.06
CA LEU A 181 2.09 10.44 1.65
C LEU A 181 2.97 9.52 2.49
N ALA A 182 4.29 9.76 2.49
CA ALA A 182 5.21 9.21 3.49
C ALA A 182 5.63 10.34 4.44
N VAL A 183 5.39 10.18 5.73
CA VAL A 183 5.58 11.22 6.74
C VAL A 183 6.66 10.78 7.73
N ARG A 184 7.60 11.69 8.03
CA ARG A 184 8.64 11.50 9.05
C ARG A 184 8.55 12.60 10.08
N LEU A 185 8.43 12.21 11.36
CA LEU A 185 8.42 13.13 12.49
C LEU A 185 9.50 12.74 13.49
N LYS A 186 10.17 13.75 14.04
CA LYS A 186 11.07 13.57 15.18
C LYS A 186 10.26 13.45 16.47
N ALA A 187 10.85 12.80 17.48
CA ALA A 187 10.24 12.72 18.81
C ALA A 187 9.81 14.10 19.29
N GLY A 188 8.54 14.23 19.72
CA GLY A 188 7.92 15.48 20.15
C GLY A 188 7.37 16.38 19.05
N GLU A 189 7.68 16.11 17.77
CA GLU A 189 7.10 16.88 16.67
C GLU A 189 5.60 16.63 16.52
N ARG A 190 4.91 17.66 16.05
CA ARG A 190 3.47 17.62 15.73
C ARG A 190 3.28 18.01 14.26
N TRP A 191 2.31 17.37 13.62
CA TRP A 191 1.91 17.67 12.26
C TRP A 191 0.40 17.49 12.09
N SER A 192 -0.18 18.29 11.22
CA SER A 192 -1.61 18.29 10.95
C SER A 192 -1.87 17.97 9.48
N TYR A 193 -2.71 16.98 9.20
CA TYR A 193 -3.16 16.67 7.85
C TYR A 193 -4.59 17.14 7.64
N HIS A 194 -4.81 17.91 6.57
CA HIS A 194 -6.12 18.39 6.14
C HIS A 194 -6.54 17.62 4.87
N PRO A 195 -7.45 16.64 4.99
CA PRO A 195 -7.95 15.93 3.81
C PRO A 195 -8.56 16.90 2.81
N PRO A 196 -8.26 16.80 1.50
CA PRO A 196 -8.96 17.55 0.47
C PRO A 196 -10.46 17.29 0.47
N ALA A 197 -11.24 18.20 -0.11
CA ALA A 197 -12.69 18.06 -0.25
C ALA A 197 -13.04 16.72 -0.93
N GLY A 198 -14.00 15.99 -0.36
CA GLY A 198 -14.43 14.68 -0.85
C GLY A 198 -13.56 13.49 -0.43
N HIS A 199 -12.35 13.70 0.12
CA HIS A 199 -11.51 12.63 0.64
C HIS A 199 -12.05 12.12 1.99
N THR A 200 -13.05 11.25 1.94
CA THR A 200 -13.67 10.65 3.13
C THR A 200 -13.06 9.28 3.51
N VAL A 201 -12.31 8.66 2.60
CA VAL A 201 -11.44 7.51 2.92
C VAL A 201 -10.16 8.06 3.51
N LEU A 202 -9.75 7.54 4.69
CA LEU A 202 -8.51 7.94 5.36
C LEU A 202 -7.97 6.78 6.20
N TRP A 203 -6.67 6.53 6.08
CA TRP A 203 -5.94 5.52 6.84
C TRP A 203 -4.47 5.91 7.03
N ILE A 204 -3.83 5.33 8.03
CA ILE A 204 -2.37 5.41 8.22
C ILE A 204 -1.81 4.04 8.57
N ALA A 205 -0.52 3.82 8.26
CA ALA A 205 0.22 2.64 8.68
C ALA A 205 1.61 3.03 9.19
N ILE A 206 1.96 2.58 10.38
CA ILE A 206 3.20 2.95 11.07
C ILE A 206 4.32 2.01 10.65
N GLY A 207 5.37 2.56 10.02
CA GLY A 207 6.57 1.82 9.61
C GLY A 207 7.68 1.84 10.64
N LEU A 208 7.73 2.87 11.50
CA LEU A 208 8.74 3.02 12.55
C LEU A 208 8.19 3.89 13.69
N GLY A 209 8.57 3.56 14.93
CA GLY A 209 8.27 4.37 16.11
C GLY A 209 6.81 4.37 16.53
N SER A 210 6.37 5.45 17.17
CA SER A 210 4.99 5.60 17.63
C SER A 210 4.48 7.04 17.49
N VAL A 211 3.18 7.18 17.21
CA VAL A 211 2.47 8.45 17.09
C VAL A 211 1.15 8.42 17.87
N LEU A 212 0.77 9.55 18.43
CA LEU A 212 -0.53 9.76 19.05
C LEU A 212 -1.50 10.36 18.03
N VAL A 213 -2.67 9.69 17.76
CA VAL A 213 -3.68 10.05 16.75
C VAL A 213 -5.04 9.41 17.03
N PRO A 214 -5.96 9.93 17.73
CA PRO A 214 -5.87 10.43 19.10
C PRO A 214 -5.38 9.36 20.08
N ASP A 215 -5.41 8.06 19.68
CA ASP A 215 -4.84 6.95 20.43
C ASP A 215 -3.38 6.75 20.03
N GLU A 216 -2.56 6.17 20.89
CA GLU A 216 -1.18 5.83 20.53
C GLU A 216 -1.13 4.64 19.59
N LEU A 217 -0.42 4.83 18.47
CA LEU A 217 -0.18 3.82 17.44
C LEU A 217 1.30 3.51 17.35
N HIS A 218 1.61 2.24 17.18
CA HIS A 218 2.97 1.72 17.16
C HIS A 218 3.35 1.13 15.81
N GLN A 219 4.64 0.94 15.60
CA GLN A 219 5.18 0.23 14.42
C GLN A 219 4.42 -1.07 14.15
N GLY A 220 4.11 -1.29 12.86
CA GLY A 220 3.37 -2.46 12.37
C GLY A 220 1.86 -2.36 12.54
N GLU A 221 1.32 -1.19 12.91
CA GLU A 221 -0.12 -0.97 13.00
C GLU A 221 -0.66 -0.19 11.81
N LEU A 222 -1.85 -0.58 11.36
CA LEU A 222 -2.69 0.17 10.42
C LEU A 222 -4.01 0.54 11.11
N VAL A 223 -4.44 1.78 10.93
CA VAL A 223 -5.77 2.23 11.34
C VAL A 223 -6.51 2.87 10.18
N ALA A 224 -7.81 2.57 10.10
CA ALA A 224 -8.78 3.24 9.25
C ALA A 224 -9.61 4.21 10.10
N PHE A 225 -9.79 5.43 9.62
CA PHE A 225 -10.58 6.44 10.30
C PHE A 225 -12.04 6.41 9.84
N ARG A 226 -12.94 6.91 10.69
CA ARG A 226 -14.33 7.19 10.29
C ARG A 226 -14.34 8.30 9.24
N PRO A 227 -15.23 8.25 8.24
CA PRO A 227 -15.36 9.30 7.23
C PRO A 227 -15.49 10.68 7.88
N SER A 228 -14.62 11.61 7.50
CA SER A 228 -14.62 12.98 8.01
C SER A 228 -13.73 13.86 7.15
N SER A 229 -14.10 15.14 7.00
CA SER A 229 -13.30 16.18 6.37
C SER A 229 -12.45 16.99 7.37
N ALA A 230 -12.56 16.70 8.67
CA ALA A 230 -11.80 17.44 9.69
C ALA A 230 -10.31 17.02 9.66
N ALA A 231 -9.44 17.96 10.00
CA ALA A 231 -8.02 17.75 10.17
C ALA A 231 -7.71 16.62 11.15
N ILE A 232 -6.59 15.96 10.95
CA ILE A 232 -6.03 14.98 11.88
C ILE A 232 -4.70 15.49 12.39
N GLU A 233 -4.59 15.52 13.72
CA GLU A 233 -3.38 15.90 14.44
C GLU A 233 -2.54 14.66 14.76
N PHE A 234 -1.26 14.73 14.47
CA PHE A 234 -0.25 13.73 14.78
C PHE A 234 0.76 14.29 15.78
N ALA A 235 1.07 13.53 16.83
CA ALA A 235 2.14 13.88 17.77
C ALA A 235 3.08 12.68 17.93
N ALA A 236 4.31 12.83 17.48
CA ALA A 236 5.31 11.76 17.54
C ALA A 236 5.76 11.52 18.98
N GLN A 237 5.64 10.29 19.48
CA GLN A 237 6.11 9.90 20.80
C GLN A 237 7.57 9.43 20.77
N SER A 238 8.04 9.03 19.62
CA SER A 238 9.43 8.71 19.28
C SER A 238 9.73 9.24 17.88
N ASP A 239 10.97 9.11 17.38
CA ASP A 239 11.21 9.25 15.94
C ASP A 239 10.28 8.29 15.22
N ALA A 240 9.41 8.79 14.34
CA ALA A 240 8.34 8.04 13.71
C ALA A 240 8.33 8.21 12.20
N GLU A 241 7.97 7.12 11.52
CA GLU A 241 7.73 7.11 10.08
C GLU A 241 6.45 6.32 9.79
N PHE A 242 5.57 6.91 9.01
CA PHE A 242 4.30 6.29 8.63
C PHE A 242 3.90 6.70 7.21
N VAL A 243 3.03 5.89 6.61
CA VAL A 243 2.33 6.26 5.38
C VAL A 243 0.89 6.62 5.68
N LEU A 244 0.36 7.57 4.90
CA LEU A 244 -1.00 8.06 4.99
C LEU A 244 -1.66 7.98 3.61
N GLY A 245 -2.83 7.37 3.53
CA GLY A 245 -3.68 7.38 2.34
C GLY A 245 -5.00 8.09 2.61
N SER A 246 -5.38 9.01 1.72
CA SER A 246 -6.73 9.58 1.69
C SER A 246 -7.27 9.64 0.28
N ALA A 247 -8.58 9.44 0.10
CA ALA A 247 -9.19 9.43 -1.22
C ALA A 247 -10.69 9.76 -1.20
N VAL A 248 -11.20 10.16 -2.37
CA VAL A 248 -12.61 10.01 -2.69
C VAL A 248 -12.91 8.51 -2.78
N PRO A 249 -14.01 8.01 -2.20
CA PRO A 249 -14.37 6.59 -2.26
C PRO A 249 -14.48 6.08 -3.70
N HIS A 250 -13.93 4.90 -3.95
CA HIS A 250 -14.11 4.19 -5.22
C HIS A 250 -15.50 3.54 -5.25
N GLU A 251 -16.31 3.86 -6.23
CA GLU A 251 -17.74 3.50 -6.27
C GLU A 251 -17.99 2.04 -6.65
N TYR A 252 -17.09 1.44 -7.41
CA TYR A 252 -17.28 0.11 -7.99
C TYR A 252 -17.03 -1.02 -6.98
N ASP A 253 -17.65 -2.16 -7.24
CA ASP A 253 -17.37 -3.41 -6.52
C ASP A 253 -15.98 -3.95 -6.88
N LEU A 254 -15.51 -4.91 -6.10
CA LEU A 254 -14.21 -5.55 -6.32
C LEU A 254 -14.41 -7.02 -6.72
N ALA A 255 -14.06 -7.35 -7.97
CA ALA A 255 -13.88 -8.70 -8.45
C ALA A 255 -12.42 -9.12 -8.18
N LEU A 256 -12.22 -10.09 -7.28
CA LEU A 256 -10.91 -10.45 -6.76
C LEU A 256 -10.32 -11.65 -7.51
N GLY A 257 -9.14 -11.47 -8.09
CA GLY A 257 -8.28 -12.54 -8.59
C GLY A 257 -7.11 -12.81 -7.63
N SER A 258 -6.18 -13.68 -8.04
CA SER A 258 -5.02 -14.05 -7.20
C SER A 258 -4.06 -12.88 -6.99
N HIS A 259 -3.80 -12.10 -8.03
CA HIS A 259 -2.89 -10.93 -8.04
C HIS A 259 -3.53 -9.74 -8.74
N SER A 260 -4.86 -9.72 -8.81
CA SER A 260 -5.64 -8.80 -9.62
C SER A 260 -6.89 -8.36 -8.86
N VAL A 261 -7.31 -7.13 -9.12
CA VAL A 261 -8.59 -6.61 -8.63
C VAL A 261 -9.23 -5.83 -9.78
N HIS A 262 -10.44 -6.19 -10.13
CA HIS A 262 -11.21 -5.55 -11.20
C HIS A 262 -12.56 -5.07 -10.68
N THR A 263 -13.27 -4.29 -11.49
CA THR A 263 -14.62 -3.81 -11.15
C THR A 263 -15.71 -4.82 -11.54
N SER A 264 -15.38 -5.82 -12.38
CA SER A 264 -16.29 -6.88 -12.79
C SER A 264 -15.58 -8.23 -13.00
N THR A 265 -16.34 -9.32 -12.93
CA THR A 265 -15.82 -10.67 -13.24
C THR A 265 -15.45 -10.83 -14.71
N GLU A 266 -16.07 -10.10 -15.59
CA GLU A 266 -15.79 -10.10 -17.04
C GLU A 266 -14.42 -9.50 -17.29
N ALA A 267 -14.16 -8.31 -16.74
CA ALA A 267 -12.86 -7.64 -16.83
C ALA A 267 -11.73 -8.48 -16.20
N LEU A 268 -12.00 -9.12 -15.05
CA LEU A 268 -11.05 -10.03 -14.41
C LEU A 268 -10.67 -11.20 -15.32
N ARG A 269 -11.65 -11.90 -15.92
CA ARG A 269 -11.37 -13.05 -16.82
C ARG A 269 -10.56 -12.62 -18.06
N GLU A 270 -10.89 -11.48 -18.65
CA GLU A 270 -10.15 -10.94 -19.79
C GLU A 270 -8.69 -10.65 -19.42
N ALA A 271 -8.47 -10.00 -18.28
CA ALA A 271 -7.13 -9.69 -17.81
C ALA A 271 -6.32 -10.94 -17.44
N GLU A 272 -6.93 -11.94 -16.81
CA GLU A 272 -6.27 -13.23 -16.50
C GLU A 272 -5.82 -13.96 -17.76
N ALA A 273 -6.60 -13.92 -18.85
CA ALA A 273 -6.18 -14.46 -20.14
C ALA A 273 -4.95 -13.69 -20.70
N ARG A 274 -4.92 -12.37 -20.59
CA ARG A 274 -3.76 -11.54 -20.99
C ARG A 274 -2.51 -11.86 -20.17
N ILE A 275 -2.64 -11.98 -18.85
CA ILE A 275 -1.55 -12.36 -17.93
C ILE A 275 -0.99 -13.72 -18.30
N SER A 276 -1.84 -14.71 -18.60
CA SER A 276 -1.43 -16.07 -19.01
C SER A 276 -0.68 -16.06 -20.34
N ALA A 277 -1.08 -15.21 -21.28
CA ALA A 277 -0.36 -15.04 -22.55
C ALA A 277 1.03 -14.43 -22.35
N ILE A 278 1.17 -13.48 -21.41
CA ILE A 278 2.49 -12.92 -21.03
C ILE A 278 3.34 -14.00 -20.36
N GLN A 279 2.77 -14.79 -19.45
CA GLN A 279 3.46 -15.91 -18.79
C GLN A 279 4.06 -16.89 -19.81
N THR A 280 3.26 -17.30 -20.80
CA THR A 280 3.70 -18.21 -21.85
C THR A 280 4.93 -17.66 -22.60
N ARG A 281 4.94 -16.36 -22.91
CA ARG A 281 6.09 -15.70 -23.56
C ARG A 281 7.33 -15.67 -22.66
N LEU A 282 7.15 -15.37 -21.36
CA LEU A 282 8.25 -15.36 -20.39
C LEU A 282 8.88 -16.74 -20.22
N MET A 283 8.07 -17.82 -20.18
CA MET A 283 8.55 -19.21 -20.16
C MET A 283 9.34 -19.56 -21.44
N GLN A 284 8.85 -19.17 -22.62
CA GLN A 284 9.57 -19.37 -23.88
C GLN A 284 10.91 -18.62 -23.94
N GLN A 285 11.04 -17.53 -23.20
CA GLN A 285 12.26 -16.73 -23.08
C GLN A 285 13.18 -17.21 -21.95
N GLY A 286 12.80 -18.24 -21.18
CA GLY A 286 13.56 -18.74 -20.03
C GLY A 286 13.64 -17.76 -18.87
N ARG A 287 12.64 -16.88 -18.72
CA ARG A 287 12.56 -15.87 -17.64
C ARG A 287 11.66 -16.31 -16.46
N LEU A 288 10.92 -17.41 -16.65
CA LEU A 288 10.11 -18.11 -15.65
C LEU A 288 10.40 -19.60 -15.68
#